data_a7f7101bb49bf3bac3c3cff7d199b772
#
_entry.id   a7f7101bb49bf3bac3c3cff7d199b772
#
_cell.length_a   1.000
_cell.length_b   1.000
_cell.length_c   1.000
_cell.angle_alpha   90.00
_cell.angle_beta   90.00
_cell.angle_gamma   90.00
#
_symmetry.space_group_name_H-M   'P 1'
#
loop_
_entity.id
_entity.type
_entity.pdbx_description
1 polymer ?
#
loop_
_entity_poly.entity_id
_entity_poly.type
_entity_poly.pdbx_seq_one_letter_code
_entity_poly.pdbx_strand_id
1 'polypeptide(L)'
;TSQLESLLNHIEKHFGTMEEFTVEAGRPDTLDEQKLRMIHHHPVTRISINPQTMNDETLVRIGRAHTAQQTIQAYRLARHIGFDDINMDVIAALPGENYAMFAHTLEEIRKLQPESLTVHTLAIKRSSRLHEEKYAQREQDVARMVALGRQTAHEMGMRAYYLYRQKYMAENLENVG
;
A
#
# COMPACT_ATOMS: atom_id res chain seq x y z
N THR A 1 -2.70 -16.98 12.29
CA THR A 1 -2.00 -17.75 11.21
C THR A 1 -2.85 -18.94 10.78
N SER A 2 -3.30 -19.83 11.69
CA SER A 2 -4.08 -21.03 11.35
C SER A 2 -5.40 -20.76 10.59
N GLN A 3 -6.12 -19.70 10.93
CA GLN A 3 -7.35 -19.31 10.20
C GLN A 3 -7.05 -18.86 8.77
N LEU A 4 -5.98 -18.08 8.58
CA LEU A 4 -5.56 -17.64 7.26
C LEU A 4 -5.12 -18.84 6.41
N GLU A 5 -4.33 -19.74 6.96
CA GLU A 5 -3.91 -20.98 6.31
C GLU A 5 -5.10 -21.85 5.90
N SER A 6 -6.09 -22.02 6.80
CA SER A 6 -7.34 -22.72 6.49
C SER A 6 -8.10 -22.05 5.34
N LEU A 7 -8.15 -20.71 5.32
CA LEU A 7 -8.78 -19.96 4.23
C LEU A 7 -8.06 -20.18 2.90
N LEU A 8 -6.72 -20.07 2.88
CA LEU A 8 -5.93 -20.26 1.66
C LEU A 8 -6.08 -21.69 1.12
N ASN A 9 -6.06 -22.70 2.00
CA ASN A 9 -6.35 -24.10 1.62
C ASN A 9 -7.75 -24.28 0.98
N HIS A 10 -8.76 -23.60 1.52
CA HIS A 10 -10.11 -23.65 0.94
C HIS A 10 -10.17 -22.97 -0.44
N ILE A 11 -9.51 -21.82 -0.59
CA ILE A 11 -9.44 -21.11 -1.88
C ILE A 11 -8.74 -22.01 -2.91
N GLU A 12 -7.58 -22.53 -2.61
CA GLU A 12 -6.81 -23.41 -3.50
C GLU A 12 -7.63 -24.65 -3.91
N LYS A 13 -8.29 -25.30 -2.94
CA LYS A 13 -9.13 -26.46 -3.21
C LYS A 13 -10.30 -26.16 -4.15
N HIS A 14 -10.90 -24.98 -4.08
CA HIS A 14 -12.12 -24.67 -4.83
C HIS A 14 -11.84 -23.98 -6.18
N PHE A 15 -10.76 -23.21 -6.28
CA PHE A 15 -10.43 -22.45 -7.48
C PHE A 15 -9.21 -22.99 -8.24
N GLY A 16 -8.40 -23.86 -7.61
CA GLY A 16 -7.20 -24.40 -8.23
C GLY A 16 -6.14 -23.33 -8.46
N THR A 17 -5.36 -23.49 -9.53
CA THR A 17 -4.34 -22.52 -9.94
C THR A 17 -5.00 -21.30 -10.60
N MET A 18 -4.68 -20.12 -10.13
CA MET A 18 -5.17 -18.85 -10.64
C MET A 18 -4.03 -18.09 -11.33
N GLU A 19 -4.36 -17.36 -12.41
CA GLU A 19 -3.38 -16.48 -13.08
C GLU A 19 -2.94 -15.33 -12.18
N GLU A 20 -3.85 -14.83 -11.36
CA GLU A 20 -3.58 -13.82 -10.35
C GLU A 20 -4.27 -14.17 -9.03
N PHE A 21 -3.47 -14.27 -7.97
CA PHE A 21 -3.94 -14.48 -6.61
C PHE A 21 -3.17 -13.56 -5.68
N THR A 22 -3.78 -12.44 -5.35
CA THR A 22 -3.20 -11.42 -4.46
C THR A 22 -3.64 -11.63 -3.03
N VAL A 23 -2.69 -11.64 -2.11
CA VAL A 23 -2.94 -11.57 -0.66
C VAL A 23 -2.58 -10.19 -0.14
N GLU A 24 -3.58 -9.48 0.39
CA GLU A 24 -3.37 -8.27 1.16
C GLU A 24 -2.69 -8.62 2.49
N ALA A 25 -1.37 -8.67 2.48
CA ALA A 25 -0.57 -8.98 3.67
C ALA A 25 -0.64 -7.83 4.70
N GLY A 26 -0.94 -6.64 4.22
CA GLY A 26 -1.41 -5.50 4.99
C GLY A 26 -0.30 -4.77 5.75
N ARG A 27 -0.46 -4.67 7.06
CA ARG A 27 0.41 -3.84 7.90
C ARG A 27 1.77 -4.50 8.14
N PRO A 28 2.88 -3.80 7.90
CA PRO A 28 4.24 -4.33 8.10
C PRO A 28 4.50 -4.92 9.49
N ASP A 29 3.95 -4.30 10.54
CA ASP A 29 4.10 -4.76 11.93
C ASP A 29 3.40 -6.10 12.25
N THR A 30 2.56 -6.59 11.35
CA THR A 30 1.87 -7.87 11.49
C THR A 30 2.49 -9.00 10.67
N LEU A 31 3.57 -8.70 9.94
CA LEU A 31 4.26 -9.66 9.07
C LEU A 31 5.49 -10.21 9.78
N ASP A 32 5.46 -11.52 9.99
CA ASP A 32 6.58 -12.30 10.47
C ASP A 32 6.99 -13.36 9.44
N GLU A 33 8.16 -13.97 9.63
CA GLU A 33 8.69 -14.99 8.72
C GLU A 33 7.76 -16.19 8.60
N GLN A 34 7.17 -16.65 9.71
CA GLN A 34 6.26 -17.80 9.71
C GLN A 34 5.03 -17.54 8.84
N LYS A 35 4.43 -16.35 8.98
CA LYS A 35 3.25 -15.97 8.20
C LYS A 35 3.59 -15.84 6.72
N LEU A 36 4.68 -15.16 6.38
CA LEU A 36 5.10 -14.99 5.00
C LEU A 36 5.46 -16.34 4.34
N ARG A 37 6.17 -17.23 5.03
CA ARG A 37 6.44 -18.59 4.51
C ARG A 37 5.16 -19.39 4.31
N MET A 38 4.21 -19.29 5.23
CA MET A 38 2.91 -19.94 5.11
C MET A 38 2.15 -19.42 3.87
N ILE A 39 2.10 -18.11 3.66
CA ILE A 39 1.46 -17.53 2.46
C ILE A 39 2.18 -17.97 1.19
N HIS A 40 3.51 -17.97 1.18
CA HIS A 40 4.32 -18.37 0.02
C HIS A 40 4.20 -19.86 -0.33
N HIS A 41 3.79 -20.71 0.62
CA HIS A 41 3.52 -22.14 0.36
C HIS A 41 2.27 -22.36 -0.51
N HIS A 42 1.36 -21.41 -0.56
CA HIS A 42 0.17 -21.43 -1.41
C HIS A 42 0.46 -20.79 -2.78
N PRO A 43 -0.39 -21.02 -3.81
CA PRO A 43 -0.20 -20.47 -5.15
C PRO A 43 -0.53 -18.97 -5.22
N VAL A 44 -0.03 -18.21 -4.24
CA VAL A 44 -0.17 -16.75 -4.18
C VAL A 44 0.84 -16.14 -5.15
N THR A 45 0.34 -15.36 -6.10
CA THR A 45 1.16 -14.74 -7.14
C THR A 45 1.65 -13.35 -6.76
N ARG A 46 0.94 -12.65 -5.88
CA ARG A 46 1.27 -11.30 -5.42
C ARG A 46 0.93 -11.11 -3.95
N ILE A 47 1.75 -10.34 -3.24
CA ILE A 47 1.38 -9.82 -1.91
C ILE A 47 1.40 -8.30 -1.89
N SER A 48 0.53 -7.71 -1.06
CA SER A 48 0.53 -6.27 -0.80
C SER A 48 1.12 -5.99 0.58
N ILE A 49 2.15 -5.13 0.61
CA ILE A 49 2.73 -4.58 1.85
C ILE A 49 2.46 -3.08 1.86
N ASN A 50 1.63 -2.61 2.79
CA ASN A 50 1.01 -1.30 2.71
C ASN A 50 1.64 -0.29 3.69
N PRO A 51 2.71 0.45 3.30
CA PRO A 51 3.34 1.46 4.14
C PRO A 51 2.40 2.63 4.45
N GLN A 52 1.56 3.02 3.51
CA GLN A 52 0.76 4.25 3.48
C GLN A 52 1.63 5.51 3.30
N THR A 53 2.71 5.62 4.03
CA THR A 53 3.75 6.65 3.97
C THR A 53 5.05 6.11 4.58
N MET A 54 6.17 6.76 4.28
CA MET A 54 7.48 6.48 4.89
C MET A 54 7.88 7.57 5.90
N ASN A 55 6.91 8.35 6.41
CA ASN A 55 7.12 9.38 7.42
C ASN A 55 6.55 8.92 8.77
N ASP A 56 7.40 8.58 9.72
CA ASP A 56 7.00 8.01 11.01
C ASP A 56 6.04 8.90 11.81
N GLU A 57 6.22 10.22 11.78
CA GLU A 57 5.29 11.16 12.44
C GLU A 57 3.88 11.06 11.86
N THR A 58 3.76 10.90 10.55
CA THR A 58 2.48 10.73 9.89
C THR A 58 1.86 9.37 10.23
N LEU A 59 2.66 8.30 10.26
CA LEU A 59 2.19 6.98 10.66
C LEU A 59 1.56 7.01 12.06
N VAL A 60 2.22 7.62 13.01
CA VAL A 60 1.67 7.83 14.36
C VAL A 60 0.37 8.62 14.32
N ARG A 61 0.32 9.72 13.55
CA ARG A 61 -0.86 10.59 13.44
C ARG A 61 -2.08 9.87 12.85
N ILE A 62 -1.88 8.97 11.90
CA ILE A 62 -2.98 8.18 11.30
C ILE A 62 -3.24 6.86 12.05
N GLY A 63 -2.65 6.67 13.22
CA GLY A 63 -2.89 5.50 14.09
C GLY A 63 -2.27 4.20 13.57
N ARG A 64 -1.17 4.29 12.79
CA ARG A 64 -0.39 3.12 12.38
C ARG A 64 0.63 2.77 13.46
N ALA A 65 0.77 1.47 13.75
CA ALA A 65 1.69 0.96 14.78
C ALA A 65 3.09 0.65 14.23
N HIS A 66 3.25 0.59 12.90
CA HIS A 66 4.53 0.33 12.26
C HIS A 66 5.31 1.61 11.96
N THR A 67 6.60 1.45 11.71
CA THR A 67 7.53 2.49 11.25
C THR A 67 7.94 2.27 9.80
N ALA A 68 8.53 3.29 9.18
CA ALA A 68 9.17 3.17 7.85
C ALA A 68 10.22 2.07 7.82
N GLN A 69 11.04 1.97 8.89
CA GLN A 69 12.05 0.91 9.01
C GLN A 69 11.44 -0.49 9.07
N GLN A 70 10.32 -0.68 9.77
CA GLN A 70 9.61 -1.96 9.78
C GLN A 70 9.02 -2.31 8.41
N THR A 71 8.56 -1.33 7.65
CA THR A 71 8.15 -1.52 6.26
C THR A 71 9.28 -2.06 5.40
N ILE A 72 10.48 -1.44 5.49
CA ILE A 72 11.66 -1.88 4.76
C ILE A 72 12.06 -3.31 5.16
N GLN A 73 12.00 -3.63 6.45
CA GLN A 73 12.31 -4.97 6.96
C GLN A 73 11.31 -6.03 6.45
N ALA A 74 10.01 -5.73 6.51
CA ALA A 74 8.96 -6.63 6.02
C ALA A 74 9.10 -6.88 4.51
N TYR A 75 9.37 -5.84 3.73
CA TYR A 75 9.63 -5.94 2.29
C TYR A 75 10.84 -6.85 1.99
N ARG A 76 11.98 -6.58 2.64
CA ARG A 76 13.20 -7.38 2.45
C ARG A 76 13.01 -8.84 2.87
N LEU A 77 12.28 -9.08 3.95
CA LEU A 77 11.95 -10.43 4.41
C LEU A 77 11.08 -11.16 3.37
N ALA A 78 10.07 -10.49 2.82
CA ALA A 78 9.23 -11.06 1.77
C ALA A 78 10.07 -11.44 0.52
N ARG A 79 10.96 -10.55 0.08
CA ARG A 79 11.91 -10.86 -1.01
C ARG A 79 12.82 -12.04 -0.69
N HIS A 80 13.36 -12.09 0.53
CA HIS A 80 14.23 -13.21 0.96
C HIS A 80 13.49 -14.56 0.96
N ILE A 81 12.20 -14.55 1.26
CA ILE A 81 11.36 -15.75 1.24
C ILE A 81 11.06 -16.22 -0.19
N GLY A 82 11.08 -15.30 -1.18
CA GLY A 82 10.91 -15.62 -2.59
C GLY A 82 9.67 -15.00 -3.24
N PHE A 83 9.06 -13.99 -2.64
CA PHE A 83 8.00 -13.26 -3.33
C PHE A 83 8.59 -12.37 -4.43
N ASP A 84 8.21 -12.63 -5.67
CA ASP A 84 8.68 -11.92 -6.86
C ASP A 84 7.76 -10.76 -7.28
N ASP A 85 6.49 -10.77 -6.86
CA ASP A 85 5.54 -9.69 -7.11
C ASP A 85 5.02 -9.12 -5.79
N ILE A 86 5.50 -7.92 -5.46
CA ILE A 86 5.11 -7.19 -4.24
C ILE A 86 4.52 -5.85 -4.66
N ASN A 87 3.26 -5.63 -4.27
CA ASN A 87 2.61 -4.33 -4.38
C ASN A 87 2.85 -3.51 -3.11
N MET A 88 3.01 -2.20 -3.26
CA MET A 88 3.07 -1.27 -2.14
C MET A 88 2.03 -0.16 -2.30
N ASP A 89 1.21 0.05 -1.25
CA ASP A 89 0.18 1.09 -1.25
C ASP A 89 0.66 2.34 -0.51
N VAL A 90 0.47 3.48 -1.15
CA VAL A 90 0.70 4.80 -0.54
C VAL A 90 -0.55 5.66 -0.62
N ILE A 91 -0.68 6.60 0.30
CA ILE A 91 -1.80 7.53 0.32
C ILE A 91 -1.28 8.95 0.16
N ALA A 92 -1.71 9.62 -0.90
CA ALA A 92 -1.48 11.05 -1.08
C ALA A 92 -2.42 11.86 -0.16
N ALA A 93 -1.93 12.99 0.31
CA ALA A 93 -2.68 13.94 1.13
C ALA A 93 -3.03 13.43 2.54
N LEU A 94 -2.16 12.65 3.15
CA LEU A 94 -2.29 12.28 4.57
C LEU A 94 -2.22 13.50 5.50
N PRO A 95 -2.88 13.44 6.67
CA PRO A 95 -2.88 14.54 7.63
C PRO A 95 -1.48 15.01 8.02
N GLY A 96 -1.20 16.29 7.79
CA GLY A 96 0.07 16.91 8.10
C GLY A 96 1.20 16.66 7.09
N GLU A 97 0.96 15.89 6.03
CA GLU A 97 1.92 15.74 4.94
C GLU A 97 1.83 16.86 3.92
N ASN A 98 2.98 17.27 3.46
CA ASN A 98 3.15 18.16 2.32
C ASN A 98 3.74 17.41 1.12
N TYR A 99 3.87 18.12 0.00
CA TYR A 99 4.44 17.55 -1.23
C TYR A 99 5.83 16.94 -1.04
N ALA A 100 6.71 17.59 -0.27
CA ALA A 100 8.08 17.09 -0.05
C ALA A 100 8.09 15.77 0.78
N MET A 101 7.21 15.63 1.75
CA MET A 101 7.06 14.41 2.54
C MET A 101 6.52 13.25 1.69
N PHE A 102 5.56 13.53 0.80
CA PHE A 102 5.07 12.52 -0.14
C PHE A 102 6.15 12.13 -1.16
N ALA A 103 6.91 13.10 -1.68
CA ALA A 103 8.04 12.83 -2.56
C ALA A 103 9.11 11.97 -1.87
N HIS A 104 9.42 12.23 -0.60
CA HIS A 104 10.29 11.36 0.21
C HIS A 104 9.76 9.93 0.29
N THR A 105 8.47 9.74 0.55
CA THR A 105 7.84 8.41 0.57
C THR A 105 8.06 7.67 -0.76
N LEU A 106 7.82 8.32 -1.89
CA LEU A 106 8.02 7.70 -3.20
C LEU A 106 9.48 7.36 -3.48
N GLU A 107 10.42 8.21 -3.05
CA GLU A 107 11.86 7.93 -3.20
C GLU A 107 12.30 6.73 -2.38
N GLU A 108 11.81 6.57 -1.14
CA GLU A 108 12.11 5.38 -0.32
C GLU A 108 11.53 4.11 -0.95
N ILE A 109 10.32 4.16 -1.52
CA ILE A 109 9.73 3.04 -2.24
C ILE A 109 10.52 2.72 -3.51
N ARG A 110 10.97 3.74 -4.25
CA ARG A 110 11.79 3.54 -5.44
C ARG A 110 13.08 2.78 -5.15
N LYS A 111 13.70 3.00 -3.98
CA LYS A 111 14.89 2.24 -3.53
C LYS A 111 14.59 0.76 -3.26
N LEU A 112 13.36 0.43 -2.92
CA LEU A 112 12.92 -0.96 -2.68
C LEU A 112 12.64 -1.70 -3.99
N GLN A 113 12.26 -1.01 -5.06
CA GLN A 113 11.95 -1.60 -6.37
C GLN A 113 10.81 -2.63 -6.32
N PRO A 114 9.60 -2.27 -5.84
CA PRO A 114 8.44 -3.17 -5.94
C PRO A 114 8.00 -3.31 -7.40
N GLU A 115 7.27 -4.38 -7.72
CA GLU A 115 6.70 -4.62 -9.05
C GLU A 115 5.45 -3.78 -9.29
N SER A 116 4.73 -3.42 -8.22
CA SER A 116 3.51 -2.63 -8.30
C SER A 116 3.48 -1.55 -7.23
N LEU A 117 2.91 -0.41 -7.59
CA LEU A 117 2.68 0.73 -6.70
C LEU A 117 1.25 1.21 -6.85
N THR A 118 0.48 1.19 -5.76
CA THR A 118 -0.86 1.78 -5.74
C THR A 118 -0.83 3.13 -5.04
N VAL A 119 -1.25 4.17 -5.74
CA VAL A 119 -1.35 5.53 -5.21
C VAL A 119 -2.80 5.84 -4.90
N HIS A 120 -3.14 5.83 -3.63
CA HIS A 120 -4.46 6.23 -3.14
C HIS A 120 -4.52 7.73 -2.86
N THR A 121 -5.69 8.30 -3.07
CA THR A 121 -6.03 9.64 -2.55
C THR A 121 -6.83 9.49 -1.27
N LEU A 122 -6.50 10.28 -0.25
CA LEU A 122 -7.21 10.22 1.02
C LEU A 122 -8.70 10.49 0.83
N ALA A 123 -9.54 9.53 1.21
CA ALA A 123 -10.99 9.68 1.24
C ALA A 123 -11.47 9.82 2.69
N ILE A 124 -12.08 10.96 3.02
CA ILE A 124 -12.55 11.25 4.38
C ILE A 124 -14.01 10.77 4.52
N LYS A 125 -14.20 9.70 5.26
CA LYS A 125 -15.55 9.20 5.56
C LYS A 125 -16.21 10.07 6.64
N ARG A 126 -17.54 10.28 6.54
CA ARG A 126 -18.32 11.10 7.48
C ARG A 126 -18.18 10.69 8.95
N SER A 127 -17.98 9.41 9.22
CA SER A 127 -17.80 8.85 10.57
C SER A 127 -16.32 8.76 10.99
N SER A 128 -15.40 9.37 10.25
CA SER A 128 -13.98 9.32 10.60
C SER A 128 -13.60 10.46 11.52
N ARG A 129 -12.64 10.23 12.40
CA ARG A 129 -12.03 11.26 13.26
C ARG A 129 -11.52 12.46 12.46
N LEU A 130 -10.96 12.25 11.29
CA LEU A 130 -10.50 13.31 10.38
C LEU A 130 -11.64 14.20 9.89
N HIS A 131 -12.85 13.66 9.72
CA HIS A 131 -14.03 14.46 9.39
C HIS A 131 -14.46 15.33 10.56
N GLU A 132 -14.44 14.80 11.78
CA GLU A 132 -14.75 15.55 13.00
C GLU A 132 -13.74 16.70 13.23
N GLU A 133 -12.48 16.48 12.94
CA GLU A 133 -11.40 17.46 13.02
C GLU A 133 -11.42 18.48 11.85
N LYS A 134 -12.38 18.39 10.95
CA LYS A 134 -12.52 19.25 9.73
C LYS A 134 -11.22 19.33 8.92
N TYR A 135 -10.57 18.19 8.79
CA TYR A 135 -9.34 18.13 8.02
C TYR A 135 -9.56 18.49 6.55
N ALA A 136 -8.81 19.46 6.06
CA ALA A 136 -8.82 19.87 4.65
C ALA A 136 -7.38 20.06 4.15
N GLN A 137 -7.07 19.44 3.03
CA GLN A 137 -5.84 19.70 2.28
C GLN A 137 -6.11 20.71 1.16
N ARG A 138 -5.06 21.41 0.72
CA ARG A 138 -5.16 22.25 -0.49
C ARG A 138 -5.29 21.34 -1.71
N GLU A 139 -6.34 21.51 -2.47
CA GLU A 139 -6.66 20.71 -3.66
C GLU A 139 -5.50 20.63 -4.65
N GLN A 140 -4.83 21.74 -4.94
CA GLN A 140 -3.68 21.79 -5.85
C GLN A 140 -2.50 20.90 -5.40
N ASP A 141 -2.28 20.75 -4.11
CA ASP A 141 -1.20 19.91 -3.59
C ASP A 141 -1.53 18.43 -3.75
N VAL A 142 -2.81 18.06 -3.62
CA VAL A 142 -3.26 16.66 -3.82
C VAL A 142 -3.06 16.23 -5.27
N ALA A 143 -3.49 17.04 -6.23
CA ALA A 143 -3.30 16.75 -7.66
C ALA A 143 -1.83 16.60 -8.03
N ARG A 144 -0.96 17.47 -7.49
CA ARG A 144 0.49 17.37 -7.69
C ARG A 144 1.11 16.11 -7.08
N MET A 145 0.67 15.68 -5.89
CA MET A 145 1.14 14.44 -5.27
C MET A 145 0.72 13.22 -6.11
N VAL A 146 -0.53 13.16 -6.55
CA VAL A 146 -1.01 12.06 -7.41
C VAL A 146 -0.25 12.03 -8.74
N ALA A 147 -0.03 13.18 -9.37
CA ALA A 147 0.77 13.28 -10.60
C ALA A 147 2.21 12.79 -10.38
N LEU A 148 2.83 13.15 -9.24
CA LEU A 148 4.16 12.66 -8.89
C LEU A 148 4.18 11.14 -8.69
N GLY A 149 3.16 10.57 -8.02
CA GLY A 149 3.05 9.12 -7.85
C GLY A 149 2.96 8.38 -9.19
N ARG A 150 2.13 8.87 -10.11
CA ARG A 150 2.02 8.31 -11.47
C ARG A 150 3.34 8.41 -12.24
N GLN A 151 4.01 9.57 -12.16
CA GLN A 151 5.31 9.76 -12.79
C GLN A 151 6.35 8.78 -12.24
N THR A 152 6.44 8.65 -10.91
CA THR A 152 7.38 7.74 -10.25
C THR A 152 7.13 6.28 -10.68
N ALA A 153 5.87 5.83 -10.69
CA ALA A 153 5.52 4.49 -11.16
C ALA A 153 5.94 4.28 -12.63
N HIS A 154 5.70 5.25 -13.50
CA HIS A 154 6.10 5.21 -14.90
C HIS A 154 7.63 5.16 -15.06
N GLU A 155 8.39 5.95 -14.29
CA GLU A 155 9.86 5.94 -14.27
C GLU A 155 10.43 4.60 -13.78
N MET A 156 9.69 3.87 -12.92
CA MET A 156 10.00 2.51 -12.49
C MET A 156 9.58 1.44 -13.52
N GLY A 157 9.05 1.84 -14.68
CA GLY A 157 8.63 0.93 -15.74
C GLY A 157 7.24 0.32 -15.55
N MET A 158 6.48 0.78 -14.56
CA MET A 158 5.14 0.29 -14.29
C MET A 158 4.13 0.86 -15.29
N ARG A 159 3.05 0.11 -15.53
CA ARG A 159 1.90 0.54 -16.34
C ARG A 159 0.65 0.52 -15.49
N ALA A 160 -0.24 1.49 -15.73
CA ALA A 160 -1.53 1.52 -15.04
C ALA A 160 -2.30 0.21 -15.31
N TYR A 161 -2.63 -0.50 -14.24
CA TYR A 161 -3.31 -1.78 -14.28
C TYR A 161 -4.81 -1.62 -14.03
N TYR A 162 -5.19 -0.79 -13.05
CA TYR A 162 -6.58 -0.47 -12.79
C TYR A 162 -6.76 0.97 -12.29
N LEU A 163 -7.97 1.47 -12.48
CA LEU A 163 -8.40 2.78 -11.98
C LEU A 163 -9.68 2.58 -11.17
N TYR A 164 -9.75 3.18 -9.99
CA TYR A 164 -11.00 3.20 -9.25
C TYR A 164 -11.21 4.50 -8.50
N ARG A 165 -12.48 4.85 -8.30
CA ARG A 165 -12.88 6.06 -7.60
C ARG A 165 -13.71 5.73 -6.38
N GLN A 166 -13.38 6.32 -5.24
CA GLN A 166 -14.20 6.29 -4.04
C GLN A 166 -15.03 7.57 -3.91
N LYS A 167 -16.18 7.49 -3.24
CA LYS A 167 -16.93 8.70 -2.85
C LYS A 167 -16.11 9.52 -1.83
N TYR A 168 -16.21 10.85 -1.92
CA TYR A 168 -15.55 11.79 -1.01
C TYR A 168 -14.02 11.80 -1.06
N MET A 169 -13.45 11.46 -2.19
CA MET A 169 -12.02 11.67 -2.44
C MET A 169 -11.75 13.15 -2.70
N ALA A 170 -10.59 13.62 -2.26
CA ALA A 170 -10.12 14.96 -2.61
C ALA A 170 -10.07 15.10 -4.14
N GLU A 171 -10.65 16.18 -4.67
CA GLU A 171 -10.73 16.53 -6.10
C GLU A 171 -11.38 15.48 -7.02
N ASN A 172 -12.08 14.47 -6.49
CA ASN A 172 -12.58 13.35 -7.28
C ASN A 172 -11.49 12.66 -8.15
N LEU A 173 -10.24 12.72 -7.71
CA LEU A 173 -9.12 12.07 -8.38
C LEU A 173 -9.25 10.55 -8.30
N GLU A 174 -8.78 9.86 -9.34
CA GLU A 174 -8.79 8.40 -9.41
C GLU A 174 -7.56 7.83 -8.71
N ASN A 175 -7.76 6.74 -7.97
CA ASN A 175 -6.67 5.90 -7.52
C ASN A 175 -6.12 5.11 -8.70
N VAL A 176 -4.82 4.91 -8.73
CA VAL A 176 -4.12 4.20 -9.80
C VAL A 176 -3.26 3.10 -9.17
N GLY A 177 -3.41 1.89 -9.63
CA GLY A 177 -2.58 0.74 -9.29
C GLY A 177 -2.02 0.09 -10.54
#